data_8eaf3b93ac9458509674fee21caff735
#
_entry.id   8eaf3b93ac9458509674fee21caff735
#
_cell.length_a   1.000
_cell.length_b   1.000
_cell.length_c   1.000
_cell.angle_alpha   90.00
_cell.angle_beta   90.00
_cell.angle_gamma   90.00
#
_symmetry.space_group_name_H-M   'P 1'
#
loop_
_entity.id
_entity.type
_entity.pdbx_description
1 polymer ?
#
loop_
_entity_poly.entity_id
_entity_poly.type
_entity_poly.pdbx_seq_one_letter_code
_entity_poly.pdbx_strand_id
1 'polypeptide(L)'
;MTINLKINNKPQCVICGEVIVLHPHYRKEHKTCRRSDCMKAYRNKHTSELDISRRAAQRAGNKQNDVEMISCSVCGEHFEIIQHTHLRKHGLTLAQYKQEYPFAPLMTDKMKKLRGRGSIVQSRYLNYAGKQPDNYLFEFLTGALLGDGSIEKQQRRINARYAEGGNNELYLKWKHDLLEQYFPCSWKEKMSSPHTKTGKRYHGWWIKTNVHLLLTEWHGQWYTENRKILPQSLIDNYLTEFALAVWFCDDGHSSPHFPRSYLYTMAFLPEEVRFLSELLHSRFGLFNSILNNKNKQPFLILSGNASQQIREIIRSFSIPGMDYKSQQLSARKR
;
A
#
# COMPACT_ATOMS: atom_id res chain seq x y z
N MET A 1 -34.64 -10.87 -53.88
CA MET A 1 -33.89 -10.20 -52.81
C MET A 1 -34.48 -10.64 -51.48
N THR A 2 -33.83 -11.61 -50.84
CA THR A 2 -34.33 -12.18 -49.57
C THR A 2 -33.64 -11.42 -48.42
N ILE A 3 -34.43 -10.68 -47.67
CA ILE A 3 -33.96 -9.89 -46.53
C ILE A 3 -33.77 -10.88 -45.36
N ASN A 4 -32.50 -11.16 -45.01
CA ASN A 4 -32.14 -11.92 -43.82
C ASN A 4 -32.31 -11.02 -42.57
N LEU A 5 -33.43 -11.18 -41.88
CA LEU A 5 -33.66 -10.61 -40.55
C LEU A 5 -32.74 -11.32 -39.54
N LYS A 6 -31.64 -10.66 -39.13
CA LYS A 6 -30.87 -11.07 -37.96
C LYS A 6 -31.75 -10.97 -36.72
N ILE A 7 -32.26 -12.10 -36.23
CA ILE A 7 -32.92 -12.21 -34.93
C ILE A 7 -31.89 -11.87 -33.87
N ASN A 8 -32.00 -10.68 -33.25
CA ASN A 8 -31.21 -10.25 -32.09
C ASN A 8 -31.64 -11.08 -30.87
N ASN A 9 -31.04 -12.24 -30.67
CA ASN A 9 -31.22 -13.03 -29.45
C ASN A 9 -30.60 -12.27 -28.25
N LYS A 10 -31.40 -11.42 -27.59
CA LYS A 10 -31.01 -10.84 -26.33
C LYS A 10 -30.94 -11.95 -25.27
N PRO A 11 -29.87 -11.98 -24.42
CA PRO A 11 -29.76 -12.99 -23.40
C PRO A 11 -30.93 -12.92 -22.41
N GLN A 12 -31.49 -14.11 -22.09
CA GLN A 12 -32.60 -14.22 -21.14
C GLN A 12 -32.13 -14.84 -19.82
N CYS A 13 -32.78 -14.44 -18.73
CA CYS A 13 -32.54 -14.99 -17.40
C CYS A 13 -32.96 -16.47 -17.35
N VAL A 14 -32.05 -17.35 -17.01
CA VAL A 14 -32.28 -18.79 -16.93
C VAL A 14 -33.27 -19.21 -15.83
N ILE A 15 -33.68 -18.28 -14.96
CA ILE A 15 -34.63 -18.54 -13.85
C ILE A 15 -36.01 -18.00 -14.19
N CYS A 16 -36.17 -16.77 -14.63
CA CYS A 16 -37.46 -16.13 -14.86
C CYS A 16 -37.77 -15.83 -16.33
N GLY A 17 -36.84 -16.11 -17.25
CA GLY A 17 -37.05 -15.89 -18.68
C GLY A 17 -36.95 -14.43 -19.16
N GLU A 18 -36.89 -13.47 -18.27
CA GLU A 18 -36.82 -12.06 -18.65
C GLU A 18 -35.51 -11.71 -19.38
N VAL A 19 -35.62 -10.78 -20.31
CA VAL A 19 -34.46 -10.25 -21.05
C VAL A 19 -33.45 -9.59 -20.11
N ILE A 20 -32.20 -10.01 -20.20
CA ILE A 20 -31.12 -9.42 -19.40
C ILE A 20 -30.66 -8.12 -20.09
N VAL A 21 -30.83 -6.99 -19.40
CA VAL A 21 -30.28 -5.70 -19.85
C VAL A 21 -28.80 -5.66 -19.46
N LEU A 22 -27.92 -5.78 -20.45
CA LEU A 22 -26.49 -5.69 -20.26
C LEU A 22 -26.04 -4.21 -20.17
N HIS A 23 -25.42 -3.85 -19.09
CA HIS A 23 -24.81 -2.51 -18.98
C HIS A 23 -23.51 -2.47 -19.80
N PRO A 24 -23.22 -1.41 -20.56
CA PRO A 24 -22.09 -1.32 -21.50
C PRO A 24 -20.70 -1.61 -20.90
N HIS A 25 -20.55 -1.44 -19.60
CA HIS A 25 -19.28 -1.67 -18.89
C HIS A 25 -19.05 -3.10 -18.37
N TYR A 26 -20.00 -4.03 -18.57
CA TYR A 26 -19.86 -5.41 -18.10
C TYR A 26 -19.50 -6.37 -19.22
N ARG A 27 -18.26 -6.88 -19.19
CA ARG A 27 -17.71 -7.84 -20.19
C ARG A 27 -18.06 -9.32 -19.93
N LYS A 28 -18.83 -9.64 -18.90
CA LYS A 28 -19.17 -11.03 -18.57
C LYS A 28 -20.63 -11.31 -18.91
N GLU A 29 -20.86 -12.42 -19.59
CA GLU A 29 -22.21 -12.95 -19.81
C GLU A 29 -22.89 -13.24 -18.46
N HIS A 30 -24.06 -12.63 -18.25
CA HIS A 30 -24.86 -12.87 -17.07
C HIS A 30 -25.92 -13.92 -17.41
N LYS A 31 -26.03 -14.96 -16.55
CA LYS A 31 -27.03 -16.00 -16.68
C LYS A 31 -28.35 -15.64 -15.97
N THR A 32 -28.39 -14.57 -15.20
CA THR A 32 -29.59 -14.10 -14.47
C THR A 32 -29.84 -12.62 -14.66
N CYS A 33 -31.09 -12.17 -14.49
CA CYS A 33 -31.52 -10.76 -14.55
C CYS A 33 -31.05 -9.92 -13.33
N ARG A 34 -30.26 -10.49 -12.42
CA ARG A 34 -29.73 -9.88 -11.18
C ARG A 34 -30.75 -9.55 -10.08
N ARG A 35 -32.02 -9.87 -10.25
CA ARG A 35 -32.95 -9.83 -9.11
C ARG A 35 -32.46 -10.78 -8.02
N SER A 36 -32.59 -10.38 -6.76
CA SER A 36 -32.12 -11.14 -5.59
C SER A 36 -32.61 -12.58 -5.60
N ASP A 37 -33.87 -12.77 -5.95
CA ASP A 37 -34.53 -14.09 -5.97
C ASP A 37 -34.01 -14.99 -7.11
N CYS A 38 -33.80 -14.43 -8.31
CA CYS A 38 -33.22 -15.16 -9.43
C CYS A 38 -31.75 -15.53 -9.16
N MET A 39 -30.99 -14.66 -8.55
CA MET A 39 -29.61 -14.95 -8.15
C MET A 39 -29.53 -16.01 -7.05
N LYS A 40 -30.47 -15.98 -6.10
CA LYS A 40 -30.58 -16.97 -5.01
C LYS A 40 -30.98 -18.34 -5.56
N ALA A 41 -32.03 -18.37 -6.41
CA ALA A 41 -32.48 -19.60 -7.07
C ALA A 41 -31.41 -20.21 -7.97
N TYR A 42 -30.68 -19.41 -8.75
CA TYR A 42 -29.58 -19.87 -9.58
C TYR A 42 -28.44 -20.48 -8.75
N ARG A 43 -28.03 -19.82 -7.66
CA ARG A 43 -27.02 -20.37 -6.74
C ARG A 43 -27.47 -21.69 -6.12
N ASN A 44 -28.71 -21.78 -5.64
CA ASN A 44 -29.24 -23.00 -5.06
C ASN A 44 -29.27 -24.16 -6.07
N LYS A 45 -29.66 -23.90 -7.32
CA LYS A 45 -29.72 -24.90 -8.39
C LYS A 45 -28.33 -25.40 -8.85
N HIS A 46 -27.29 -24.54 -8.71
CA HIS A 46 -25.93 -24.84 -9.17
C HIS A 46 -24.94 -25.14 -8.03
N THR A 47 -25.41 -25.19 -6.78
CA THR A 47 -24.57 -25.69 -5.67
C THR A 47 -24.61 -27.23 -5.76
N SER A 48 -23.49 -27.80 -6.21
CA SER A 48 -23.40 -29.24 -6.36
C SER A 48 -23.47 -29.96 -5.01
N GLU A 49 -24.00 -31.19 -5.00
CA GLU A 49 -23.98 -32.05 -3.81
C GLU A 49 -22.56 -32.27 -3.27
N LEU A 50 -21.57 -32.27 -4.15
CA LEU A 50 -20.16 -32.32 -3.81
C LEU A 50 -19.72 -31.10 -2.98
N ASP A 51 -20.20 -29.89 -3.31
CA ASP A 51 -19.88 -28.69 -2.53
C ASP A 51 -20.57 -28.70 -1.17
N ILE A 52 -21.77 -29.26 -1.08
CA ILE A 52 -22.49 -29.44 0.18
C ILE A 52 -21.75 -30.47 1.04
N SER A 53 -21.37 -31.61 0.47
CA SER A 53 -20.60 -32.67 1.14
C SER A 53 -19.23 -32.19 1.60
N ARG A 54 -18.52 -31.43 0.76
CA ARG A 54 -17.21 -30.84 1.09
C ARG A 54 -17.29 -29.86 2.25
N ARG A 55 -18.33 -29.01 2.29
CA ARG A 55 -18.58 -28.08 3.40
C ARG A 55 -18.99 -28.81 4.68
N ALA A 56 -19.76 -29.91 4.57
CA ALA A 56 -20.12 -30.76 5.69
C ALA A 56 -18.90 -31.48 6.26
N ALA A 57 -18.02 -32.04 5.41
CA ALA A 57 -16.78 -32.69 5.81
C ALA A 57 -15.80 -31.71 6.47
N GLN A 58 -15.67 -30.48 5.94
CA GLN A 58 -14.88 -29.42 6.60
C GLN A 58 -15.40 -29.05 7.98
N ARG A 59 -16.73 -29.01 8.14
CA ARG A 59 -17.36 -28.74 9.46
C ARG A 59 -17.16 -29.91 10.43
N ALA A 60 -17.19 -31.15 9.94
CA ALA A 60 -16.97 -32.35 10.77
C ALA A 60 -15.49 -32.50 11.17
N GLY A 61 -14.54 -32.24 10.25
CA GLY A 61 -13.10 -32.31 10.54
C GLY A 61 -12.61 -31.28 11.55
N ASN A 62 -13.33 -30.17 11.72
CA ASN A 62 -13.04 -29.13 12.71
C ASN A 62 -13.57 -29.47 14.13
N LYS A 63 -14.30 -30.58 14.31
CA LYS A 63 -14.87 -30.96 15.62
C LYS A 63 -13.95 -31.78 16.52
N GLN A 64 -12.77 -32.17 16.05
CA GLN A 64 -11.86 -33.08 16.79
C GLN A 64 -10.69 -32.41 17.51
N ASN A 65 -10.57 -31.09 17.50
CA ASN A 65 -9.57 -30.39 18.31
C ASN A 65 -10.28 -29.75 19.49
N ASP A 66 -9.66 -29.73 20.67
CA ASP A 66 -10.06 -28.92 21.84
C ASP A 66 -10.18 -27.45 21.42
N VAL A 67 -11.36 -27.09 20.94
CA VAL A 67 -11.62 -25.73 20.45
C VAL A 67 -12.11 -24.94 21.66
N GLU A 68 -11.27 -24.00 22.09
CA GLU A 68 -11.68 -22.97 23.04
C GLU A 68 -12.98 -22.33 22.53
N MET A 69 -14.05 -22.42 23.30
CA MET A 69 -15.38 -21.89 22.96
C MET A 69 -15.77 -20.81 23.94
N ILE A 70 -16.49 -19.80 23.49
CA ILE A 70 -17.16 -18.80 24.32
C ILE A 70 -18.66 -19.05 24.32
N SER A 71 -19.33 -18.71 25.43
CA SER A 71 -20.76 -18.86 25.56
C SER A 71 -21.49 -17.55 25.30
N CYS A 72 -22.63 -17.61 24.61
CA CYS A 72 -23.53 -16.48 24.50
C CYS A 72 -24.19 -16.21 25.85
N SER A 73 -24.09 -15.00 26.37
CA SER A 73 -24.68 -14.63 27.68
C SER A 73 -26.20 -14.63 27.69
N VAL A 74 -26.88 -14.69 26.54
CA VAL A 74 -28.33 -14.72 26.42
C VAL A 74 -28.87 -16.16 26.45
N CYS A 75 -28.29 -17.06 25.65
CA CYS A 75 -28.84 -18.42 25.47
C CYS A 75 -27.87 -19.54 25.91
N GLY A 76 -26.64 -19.24 26.31
CA GLY A 76 -25.65 -20.24 26.72
C GLY A 76 -25.03 -21.04 25.58
N GLU A 77 -25.48 -20.90 24.32
CA GLU A 77 -24.88 -21.60 23.18
C GLU A 77 -23.40 -21.24 23.02
N HIS A 78 -22.59 -22.22 22.59
CA HIS A 78 -21.14 -22.10 22.46
C HIS A 78 -20.69 -21.77 21.05
N PHE A 79 -19.78 -20.84 20.92
CA PHE A 79 -19.23 -20.34 19.62
C PHE A 79 -17.72 -20.10 19.69
N GLU A 80 -17.04 -20.22 18.58
CA GLU A 80 -15.72 -19.59 18.44
C GLU A 80 -15.84 -18.05 18.26
N ILE A 81 -16.95 -17.60 17.63
CA ILE A 81 -17.30 -16.19 17.42
C ILE A 81 -18.81 -16.03 17.51
N ILE A 82 -19.26 -15.12 18.37
CA ILE A 82 -20.67 -14.69 18.39
C ILE A 82 -20.86 -13.65 17.27
N GLN A 83 -21.61 -14.06 16.24
CA GLN A 83 -21.89 -13.22 15.08
C GLN A 83 -23.19 -12.44 15.23
N HIS A 84 -23.32 -11.33 14.48
CA HIS A 84 -24.55 -10.55 14.42
C HIS A 84 -25.79 -11.37 14.03
N THR A 85 -25.61 -12.41 13.21
CA THR A 85 -26.70 -13.33 12.81
C THR A 85 -27.25 -14.14 13.98
N HIS A 86 -26.41 -14.52 14.95
CA HIS A 86 -26.84 -15.17 16.19
C HIS A 86 -27.55 -14.17 17.10
N LEU A 87 -26.97 -12.98 17.33
CA LEU A 87 -27.56 -11.96 18.19
C LEU A 87 -28.91 -11.46 17.67
N ARG A 88 -29.15 -11.44 16.36
CA ARG A 88 -30.46 -11.15 15.78
C ARG A 88 -31.56 -12.12 16.22
N LYS A 89 -31.24 -13.38 16.54
CA LYS A 89 -32.22 -14.34 17.09
C LYS A 89 -32.73 -13.90 18.46
N HIS A 90 -31.94 -13.09 19.17
CA HIS A 90 -32.30 -12.51 20.47
C HIS A 90 -32.81 -11.07 20.36
N GLY A 91 -33.03 -10.55 19.14
CA GLY A 91 -33.44 -9.17 18.89
C GLY A 91 -32.33 -8.11 19.19
N LEU A 92 -31.09 -8.54 19.40
CA LEU A 92 -29.98 -7.67 19.78
C LEU A 92 -29.07 -7.32 18.63
N THR A 93 -28.61 -6.08 18.62
CA THR A 93 -27.42 -5.66 17.83
C THR A 93 -26.14 -5.95 18.63
N LEU A 94 -25.01 -5.95 17.96
CA LEU A 94 -23.70 -6.13 18.60
C LEU A 94 -23.41 -5.04 19.65
N ALA A 95 -23.86 -3.81 19.39
CA ALA A 95 -23.70 -2.68 20.32
C ALA A 95 -24.54 -2.87 21.58
N GLN A 96 -25.81 -3.25 21.43
CA GLN A 96 -26.71 -3.54 22.55
C GLN A 96 -26.20 -4.72 23.38
N TYR A 97 -25.74 -5.80 22.73
CA TYR A 97 -25.15 -6.93 23.45
C TYR A 97 -23.95 -6.54 24.30
N LYS A 98 -23.06 -5.68 23.76
CA LYS A 98 -21.90 -5.17 24.51
C LYS A 98 -22.28 -4.23 25.65
N GLN A 99 -23.32 -3.47 25.48
CA GLN A 99 -23.85 -2.60 26.54
C GLN A 99 -24.48 -3.40 27.69
N GLU A 100 -25.22 -4.44 27.36
CA GLU A 100 -25.90 -5.30 28.34
C GLU A 100 -24.92 -6.29 28.99
N TYR A 101 -23.94 -6.80 28.23
CA TYR A 101 -22.93 -7.76 28.71
C TYR A 101 -21.50 -7.24 28.42
N PRO A 102 -21.03 -6.20 29.12
CA PRO A 102 -19.76 -5.50 28.79
C PRO A 102 -18.52 -6.39 28.88
N PHE A 103 -18.54 -7.43 29.71
CA PHE A 103 -17.41 -8.36 29.90
C PHE A 103 -17.56 -9.66 29.10
N ALA A 104 -18.67 -9.87 28.39
CA ALA A 104 -18.88 -11.09 27.62
C ALA A 104 -17.92 -11.09 26.39
N PRO A 105 -17.13 -12.16 26.23
CA PRO A 105 -16.25 -12.28 25.06
C PRO A 105 -17.09 -12.52 23.81
N LEU A 106 -16.79 -11.81 22.72
CA LEU A 106 -17.44 -12.00 21.42
C LEU A 106 -16.71 -12.99 20.52
N MET A 107 -15.49 -13.34 20.87
CA MET A 107 -14.68 -14.33 20.16
C MET A 107 -13.59 -14.90 21.09
N THR A 108 -13.18 -16.12 20.81
CA THR A 108 -12.09 -16.78 21.53
C THR A 108 -10.75 -16.06 21.28
N ASP A 109 -9.78 -16.24 22.16
CA ASP A 109 -8.45 -15.64 22.02
C ASP A 109 -7.71 -16.18 20.79
N LYS A 110 -7.92 -17.46 20.45
CA LYS A 110 -7.49 -18.06 19.20
C LYS A 110 -8.04 -17.29 18.00
N MET A 111 -9.32 -16.96 17.99
CA MET A 111 -9.96 -16.21 16.90
C MET A 111 -9.56 -14.73 16.88
N LYS A 112 -9.29 -14.10 18.03
CA LYS A 112 -8.69 -12.75 18.09
C LYS A 112 -7.30 -12.75 17.44
N LYS A 113 -6.45 -13.73 17.78
CA LYS A 113 -5.12 -13.91 17.19
C LYS A 113 -5.21 -14.19 15.68
N LEU A 114 -6.14 -15.05 15.24
CA LEU A 114 -6.38 -15.35 13.84
C LEU A 114 -6.95 -14.14 13.08
N ARG A 115 -7.85 -13.35 13.66
CA ARG A 115 -8.34 -12.10 13.06
C ARG A 115 -7.27 -11.00 13.03
N GLY A 116 -6.48 -10.86 14.07
CA GLY A 116 -5.30 -9.98 14.08
C GLY A 116 -4.31 -10.36 12.99
N ARG A 117 -4.10 -11.67 12.79
CA ARG A 117 -3.31 -12.23 11.68
C ARG A 117 -4.10 -12.29 10.36
N GLY A 118 -5.42 -12.39 10.41
CA GLY A 118 -6.29 -12.76 9.29
C GLY A 118 -6.33 -11.78 8.14
N SER A 119 -6.11 -10.49 8.39
CA SER A 119 -5.95 -9.52 7.29
C SER A 119 -4.56 -9.60 6.64
N ILE A 120 -3.58 -10.16 7.34
CA ILE A 120 -2.23 -10.47 6.83
C ILE A 120 -2.23 -11.84 6.17
N VAL A 121 -2.95 -12.80 6.74
CA VAL A 121 -2.99 -14.21 6.35
C VAL A 121 -3.98 -14.50 5.21
N GLN A 122 -5.02 -13.71 5.03
CA GLN A 122 -5.92 -13.79 3.87
C GLN A 122 -5.38 -13.05 2.63
N SER A 123 -4.24 -12.40 2.73
CA SER A 123 -3.54 -11.98 1.51
C SER A 123 -3.11 -13.26 0.76
N ARG A 124 -3.17 -13.21 -0.58
CA ARG A 124 -2.80 -14.32 -1.50
C ARG A 124 -1.36 -14.84 -1.34
N TYR A 125 -0.67 -14.51 -0.25
CA TYR A 125 0.77 -14.54 -0.05
C TYR A 125 1.21 -15.21 1.26
N LEU A 126 0.33 -16.04 1.83
CA LEU A 126 0.67 -16.93 2.97
C LEU A 126 1.95 -17.75 2.76
N ASN A 127 2.31 -17.98 1.48
CA ASN A 127 3.48 -18.74 1.07
C ASN A 127 4.55 -17.87 0.39
N TYR A 128 4.49 -16.54 0.54
CA TYR A 128 5.54 -15.70 -0.02
C TYR A 128 6.82 -15.89 0.82
N ALA A 129 7.74 -16.67 0.26
CA ALA A 129 9.06 -16.90 0.83
C ALA A 129 10.02 -15.74 0.58
N GLY A 130 9.56 -14.50 0.84
CA GLY A 130 10.41 -13.32 0.77
C GLY A 130 11.45 -13.29 1.88
N LYS A 131 12.47 -12.45 1.68
CA LYS A 131 13.44 -12.16 2.74
C LYS A 131 12.74 -11.62 3.98
N GLN A 132 13.26 -11.97 5.15
CA GLN A 132 12.86 -11.26 6.37
C GLN A 132 13.36 -9.81 6.30
N PRO A 133 12.56 -8.84 6.79
CA PRO A 133 12.98 -7.46 6.86
C PRO A 133 14.34 -7.33 7.57
N ASP A 134 15.26 -6.63 6.94
CA ASP A 134 16.63 -6.40 7.40
C ASP A 134 17.00 -4.91 7.35
N ASN A 135 18.19 -4.55 7.78
CA ASN A 135 18.66 -3.17 7.80
C ASN A 135 18.67 -2.56 6.39
N TYR A 136 18.98 -3.34 5.35
CA TYR A 136 18.99 -2.85 3.97
C TYR A 136 17.60 -2.37 3.52
N LEU A 137 16.55 -3.12 3.87
CA LEU A 137 15.16 -2.67 3.64
C LEU A 137 14.83 -1.40 4.44
N PHE A 138 15.26 -1.32 5.72
CA PHE A 138 14.96 -0.17 6.57
C PHE A 138 15.66 1.09 6.09
N GLU A 139 16.90 1.00 5.67
CA GLU A 139 17.64 2.08 5.02
C GLU A 139 16.96 2.55 3.72
N PHE A 140 16.59 1.59 2.85
CA PHE A 140 15.84 1.89 1.64
C PHE A 140 14.52 2.61 1.94
N LEU A 141 13.71 2.07 2.85
CA LEU A 141 12.43 2.68 3.23
C LEU A 141 12.62 4.08 3.82
N THR A 142 13.66 4.27 4.63
CA THR A 142 13.98 5.59 5.21
C THR A 142 14.29 6.60 4.12
N GLY A 143 15.18 6.28 3.18
CA GLY A 143 15.51 7.16 2.06
C GLY A 143 14.30 7.45 1.17
N ALA A 144 13.54 6.42 0.79
CA ALA A 144 12.37 6.57 -0.05
C ALA A 144 11.23 7.36 0.64
N LEU A 145 11.04 7.21 1.96
CA LEU A 145 10.03 7.96 2.71
C LEU A 145 10.47 9.41 3.00
N LEU A 146 11.75 9.71 3.01
CA LEU A 146 12.21 11.10 2.98
C LEU A 146 11.92 11.77 1.64
N GLY A 147 11.88 10.98 0.55
CA GLY A 147 11.59 11.41 -0.81
C GLY A 147 10.15 11.09 -1.27
N ASP A 148 10.02 10.58 -2.50
CA ASP A 148 8.76 10.36 -3.22
C ASP A 148 7.92 9.20 -2.70
N GLY A 149 8.50 8.30 -1.92
CA GLY A 149 7.81 7.13 -1.35
C GLY A 149 6.74 7.51 -0.33
N SER A 150 5.71 6.70 -0.25
CA SER A 150 4.63 6.85 0.74
C SER A 150 4.16 5.52 1.31
N ILE A 151 3.68 5.55 2.54
CA ILE A 151 2.96 4.41 3.12
C ILE A 151 1.48 4.77 3.17
N GLU A 152 0.68 4.06 2.37
CA GLU A 152 -0.76 4.30 2.25
C GLU A 152 -1.55 3.39 3.20
N LYS A 153 -2.44 3.98 3.98
CA LYS A 153 -3.46 3.28 4.76
C LYS A 153 -4.83 3.63 4.21
N GLN A 154 -5.55 2.63 3.72
CA GLN A 154 -6.91 2.87 3.21
C GLN A 154 -7.86 3.19 4.36
N GLN A 155 -8.83 4.10 4.12
CA GLN A 155 -9.90 4.37 5.08
C GLN A 155 -10.59 3.06 5.50
N ARG A 156 -10.86 2.92 6.79
CA ARG A 156 -11.48 1.73 7.42
C ARG A 156 -10.62 0.46 7.39
N ARG A 157 -9.36 0.52 6.94
CA ARG A 157 -8.43 -0.62 7.01
C ARG A 157 -7.36 -0.36 8.07
N ILE A 158 -6.94 -1.46 8.72
CA ILE A 158 -5.93 -1.41 9.78
C ILE A 158 -4.53 -1.37 9.17
N ASN A 159 -4.31 -2.13 8.09
CA ASN A 159 -2.99 -2.38 7.54
C ASN A 159 -2.62 -1.39 6.43
N ALA A 160 -1.33 -1.09 6.36
CA ALA A 160 -0.74 -0.18 5.40
C ALA A 160 0.17 -0.89 4.39
N ARG A 161 0.46 -0.22 3.28
CA ARG A 161 1.34 -0.67 2.20
C ARG A 161 2.22 0.47 1.71
N TYR A 162 3.36 0.14 1.15
CA TYR A 162 4.18 1.10 0.42
C TYR A 162 3.59 1.39 -0.96
N ALA A 163 3.69 2.65 -1.39
CA ALA A 163 3.28 3.09 -2.72
C ALA A 163 4.18 4.22 -3.21
N GLU A 164 4.53 4.18 -4.48
CA GLU A 164 5.29 5.24 -5.15
C GLU A 164 4.96 5.26 -6.64
N GLY A 165 5.08 6.42 -7.26
CA GLY A 165 4.93 6.60 -8.70
C GLY A 165 5.92 7.61 -9.24
N GLY A 166 6.32 7.45 -10.51
CA GLY A 166 7.27 8.36 -11.16
C GLY A 166 7.38 8.12 -12.65
N ASN A 167 8.24 8.91 -13.29
CA ASN A 167 8.43 8.90 -14.74
C ASN A 167 9.72 8.17 -15.18
N ASN A 168 10.60 7.83 -14.24
CA ASN A 168 11.83 7.12 -14.53
C ASN A 168 11.61 5.62 -14.35
N GLU A 169 11.43 4.91 -15.45
CA GLU A 169 11.14 3.48 -15.45
C GLU A 169 12.24 2.66 -14.80
N LEU A 170 13.51 2.88 -15.19
CA LEU A 170 14.64 2.12 -14.69
C LEU A 170 14.78 2.25 -13.17
N TYR A 171 14.61 3.45 -12.65
CA TYR A 171 14.68 3.71 -11.22
C TYR A 171 13.53 3.07 -10.45
N LEU A 172 12.31 3.25 -10.92
CA LEU A 172 11.15 2.61 -10.27
C LEU A 172 11.18 1.08 -10.39
N LYS A 173 11.69 0.54 -11.52
CA LYS A 173 11.86 -0.90 -11.66
C LYS A 173 12.87 -1.44 -10.65
N TRP A 174 13.98 -0.74 -10.44
CA TRP A 174 14.95 -1.08 -9.42
C TRP A 174 14.32 -1.09 -8.00
N LYS A 175 13.55 -0.05 -7.65
CA LYS A 175 12.82 -0.01 -6.38
C LYS A 175 11.80 -1.15 -6.26
N HIS A 176 11.07 -1.45 -7.33
CA HIS A 176 10.14 -2.58 -7.38
C HIS A 176 10.85 -3.88 -7.07
N ASP A 177 11.94 -4.18 -7.76
CA ASP A 177 12.67 -5.44 -7.65
C ASP A 177 13.34 -5.60 -6.27
N LEU A 178 13.74 -4.48 -5.65
CA LEU A 178 14.21 -4.46 -4.26
C LEU A 178 13.06 -4.80 -3.30
N LEU A 179 11.94 -4.12 -3.42
CA LEU A 179 10.77 -4.33 -2.55
C LEU A 179 10.17 -5.73 -2.71
N GLU A 180 10.17 -6.28 -3.93
CA GLU A 180 9.64 -7.61 -4.22
C GLU A 180 10.42 -8.72 -3.54
N GLN A 181 11.66 -8.49 -3.11
CA GLN A 181 12.39 -9.44 -2.27
C GLN A 181 11.76 -9.62 -0.89
N TYR A 182 11.05 -8.61 -0.37
CA TYR A 182 10.48 -8.58 0.98
C TYR A 182 8.95 -8.64 0.99
N PHE A 183 8.30 -8.05 -0.01
CA PHE A 183 6.85 -7.93 -0.11
C PHE A 183 6.40 -8.20 -1.52
N PRO A 184 5.32 -8.95 -1.74
CA PRO A 184 4.72 -8.98 -3.07
C PRO A 184 4.41 -7.56 -3.54
N CYS A 185 4.93 -7.21 -4.70
CA CYS A 185 4.85 -5.87 -5.25
C CYS A 185 4.14 -5.88 -6.62
N SER A 186 3.29 -4.90 -6.85
CA SER A 186 2.63 -4.71 -8.14
C SER A 186 3.32 -3.61 -8.93
N TRP A 187 3.55 -3.88 -10.20
CA TRP A 187 4.01 -2.92 -11.20
C TRP A 187 2.85 -2.49 -12.10
N LYS A 188 2.65 -1.21 -12.30
CA LYS A 188 1.61 -0.68 -13.17
C LYS A 188 2.11 0.50 -13.97
N GLU A 189 1.88 0.43 -15.27
CA GLU A 189 2.01 1.54 -16.18
C GLU A 189 0.75 2.41 -16.15
N LYS A 190 0.90 3.72 -16.23
CA LYS A 190 -0.22 4.66 -16.18
C LYS A 190 0.09 5.91 -17.01
N MET A 191 -0.86 6.30 -17.83
CA MET A 191 -0.87 7.63 -18.44
C MET A 191 -1.49 8.64 -17.48
N SER A 192 -0.84 9.78 -17.29
CA SER A 192 -1.40 10.87 -16.49
C SER A 192 -2.71 11.40 -17.10
N SER A 193 -3.53 12.05 -16.29
CA SER A 193 -4.58 12.92 -16.83
C SER A 193 -3.95 14.02 -17.70
N PRO A 194 -4.66 14.55 -18.71
CA PRO A 194 -4.15 15.65 -19.49
C PRO A 194 -3.78 16.83 -18.59
N HIS A 195 -2.61 17.39 -18.80
CA HIS A 195 -2.18 18.59 -18.07
C HIS A 195 -3.10 19.77 -18.41
N THR A 196 -3.65 20.45 -17.42
CA THR A 196 -4.70 21.46 -17.58
C THR A 196 -4.36 22.61 -18.54
N LYS A 197 -3.08 23.03 -18.60
CA LYS A 197 -2.63 24.14 -19.47
C LYS A 197 -2.14 23.68 -20.83
N THR A 198 -1.58 22.49 -20.98
CA THR A 198 -0.90 22.03 -22.18
C THR A 198 -1.58 20.87 -22.89
N GLY A 199 -2.58 20.24 -22.27
CA GLY A 199 -3.22 19.02 -22.76
C GLY A 199 -2.32 17.79 -22.83
N LYS A 200 -1.03 17.92 -22.53
CA LYS A 200 -0.06 16.82 -22.61
C LYS A 200 -0.36 15.77 -21.55
N ARG A 201 -0.22 14.52 -21.94
CA ARG A 201 -0.23 13.38 -21.02
C ARG A 201 1.19 12.88 -20.83
N TYR A 202 1.51 12.48 -19.61
CA TYR A 202 2.82 11.94 -19.26
C TYR A 202 2.67 10.47 -18.93
N HIS A 203 3.59 9.70 -19.45
CA HIS A 203 3.73 8.30 -19.13
C HIS A 203 4.41 8.15 -17.77
N GLY A 204 3.97 7.21 -16.98
CA GLY A 204 4.54 6.96 -15.67
C GLY A 204 4.26 5.54 -15.20
N TRP A 205 4.99 5.14 -14.17
CA TRP A 205 4.89 3.83 -13.53
C TRP A 205 4.53 3.98 -12.07
N TRP A 206 3.88 2.96 -11.54
CA TRP A 206 3.45 2.89 -10.14
C TRP A 206 3.83 1.55 -9.56
N ILE A 207 4.43 1.59 -8.38
CA ILE A 207 4.71 0.43 -7.57
C ILE A 207 3.84 0.47 -6.31
N LYS A 208 3.30 -0.68 -5.92
CA LYS A 208 2.56 -0.84 -4.67
C LYS A 208 2.82 -2.22 -4.11
N THR A 209 3.26 -2.27 -2.87
CA THR A 209 3.37 -3.53 -2.15
C THR A 209 1.99 -4.02 -1.70
N ASN A 210 1.93 -5.26 -1.29
CA ASN A 210 0.82 -5.68 -0.45
C ASN A 210 0.91 -5.03 0.94
N VAL A 211 -0.21 -5.09 1.66
CA VAL A 211 -0.23 -4.67 3.06
C VAL A 211 0.64 -5.58 3.93
N HIS A 212 1.40 -4.99 4.84
CA HIS A 212 2.29 -5.73 5.74
C HIS A 212 2.31 -5.11 7.14
N LEU A 213 2.55 -5.93 8.17
CA LEU A 213 2.58 -5.46 9.55
C LEU A 213 3.67 -4.41 9.76
N LEU A 214 4.89 -4.66 9.28
CA LEU A 214 5.99 -3.72 9.33
C LEU A 214 5.60 -2.35 8.73
N LEU A 215 4.98 -2.35 7.55
CA LEU A 215 4.55 -1.10 6.90
C LEU A 215 3.42 -0.41 7.68
N THR A 216 2.62 -1.17 8.43
CA THR A 216 1.59 -0.61 9.30
C THR A 216 2.21 0.06 10.53
N GLU A 217 3.23 -0.55 11.12
CA GLU A 217 4.00 0.02 12.23
C GLU A 217 4.76 1.27 11.78
N TRP A 218 5.41 1.22 10.62
CA TRP A 218 6.10 2.37 10.04
C TRP A 218 5.12 3.50 9.69
N HIS A 219 3.93 3.19 9.17
CA HIS A 219 2.90 4.22 8.97
C HIS A 219 2.57 4.96 10.26
N GLY A 220 2.45 4.25 11.39
CA GLY A 220 2.19 4.86 12.69
C GLY A 220 3.30 5.80 13.18
N GLN A 221 4.54 5.61 12.71
CA GLN A 221 5.68 6.46 13.06
C GLN A 221 5.88 7.61 12.06
N TRP A 222 5.62 7.40 10.77
CA TRP A 222 5.84 8.37 9.71
C TRP A 222 4.64 9.31 9.45
N TYR A 223 3.45 9.01 10.00
CA TYR A 223 2.26 9.81 9.71
C TYR A 223 1.45 10.11 10.97
N THR A 224 1.04 11.37 11.09
CA THR A 224 0.05 11.82 12.07
C THR A 224 -1.00 12.65 11.34
N GLU A 225 -2.29 12.40 11.58
CA GLU A 225 -3.41 13.14 10.96
C GLU A 225 -3.29 13.32 9.43
N ASN A 226 -2.84 12.29 8.73
CA ASN A 226 -2.54 12.28 7.29
C ASN A 226 -1.36 13.18 6.84
N ARG A 227 -0.58 13.75 7.75
CA ARG A 227 0.66 14.46 7.45
C ARG A 227 1.86 13.52 7.67
N LYS A 228 2.79 13.53 6.71
CA LYS A 228 4.09 12.88 6.90
C LYS A 228 4.90 13.67 7.95
N ILE A 229 5.50 12.97 8.90
CA ILE A 229 6.37 13.52 9.96
C ILE A 229 7.71 12.79 9.94
N LEU A 230 8.73 13.38 10.57
CA LEU A 230 10.04 12.76 10.73
C LEU A 230 10.10 11.92 12.01
N PRO A 231 10.15 10.58 11.93
CA PRO A 231 10.39 9.74 13.10
C PRO A 231 11.88 9.73 13.45
N GLN A 232 12.30 10.60 14.36
CA GLN A 232 13.71 10.80 14.71
C GLN A 232 14.46 9.50 14.98
N SER A 233 13.86 8.57 15.73
CA SER A 233 14.49 7.28 16.05
C SER A 233 14.76 6.42 14.81
N LEU A 234 13.87 6.39 13.81
CA LEU A 234 14.10 5.65 12.58
C LEU A 234 15.16 6.34 11.71
N ILE A 235 15.11 7.68 11.64
CA ILE A 235 16.11 8.48 10.92
C ILE A 235 17.49 8.28 11.53
N ASP A 236 17.62 8.34 12.86
CA ASP A 236 18.89 8.13 13.55
C ASP A 236 19.45 6.72 13.32
N ASN A 237 18.60 5.71 13.24
CA ASN A 237 19.07 4.35 13.06
C ASN A 237 19.37 3.99 11.59
N TYR A 238 18.60 4.52 10.64
CA TYR A 238 18.58 4.01 9.27
C TYR A 238 18.89 5.05 8.18
N LEU A 239 19.17 6.32 8.52
CA LEU A 239 19.70 7.28 7.54
C LEU A 239 21.19 7.03 7.33
N THR A 240 21.54 6.05 6.52
CA THR A 240 22.89 5.73 6.05
C THR A 240 23.21 6.46 4.76
N GLU A 241 24.43 6.30 4.24
CA GLU A 241 24.79 6.81 2.89
C GLU A 241 23.88 6.23 1.80
N PHE A 242 23.47 4.96 1.93
CA PHE A 242 22.52 4.35 1.00
C PHE A 242 21.14 5.00 1.08
N ALA A 243 20.60 5.19 2.28
CA ALA A 243 19.33 5.89 2.48
C ALA A 243 19.39 7.34 1.96
N LEU A 244 20.51 8.03 2.19
CA LEU A 244 20.75 9.37 1.67
C LEU A 244 20.82 9.40 0.15
N ALA A 245 21.45 8.40 -0.49
CA ALA A 245 21.50 8.28 -1.94
C ALA A 245 20.09 8.07 -2.53
N VAL A 246 19.26 7.20 -1.92
CA VAL A 246 17.86 6.99 -2.32
C VAL A 246 17.06 8.29 -2.19
N TRP A 247 17.14 8.97 -1.04
CA TRP A 247 16.47 10.24 -0.82
C TRP A 247 16.89 11.30 -1.84
N PHE A 248 18.19 11.42 -2.12
CA PHE A 248 18.67 12.38 -3.10
C PHE A 248 18.24 12.01 -4.54
N CYS A 249 18.14 10.74 -4.87
CA CYS A 249 17.59 10.30 -6.15
C CYS A 249 16.13 10.73 -6.34
N ASP A 250 15.35 10.73 -5.28
CA ASP A 250 13.97 11.19 -5.29
C ASP A 250 13.91 12.73 -5.35
N ASP A 251 14.24 13.40 -4.27
CA ASP A 251 14.03 14.83 -4.04
C ASP A 251 15.30 15.69 -4.18
N GLY A 252 16.42 15.12 -4.61
CA GLY A 252 17.66 15.86 -4.82
C GLY A 252 17.78 16.42 -6.24
N HIS A 253 18.53 17.52 -6.35
CA HIS A 253 18.92 18.11 -7.63
C HIS A 253 20.37 18.58 -7.58
N SER A 254 21.17 18.23 -8.58
CA SER A 254 22.53 18.74 -8.75
C SER A 254 22.56 19.76 -9.88
N SER A 255 23.02 20.96 -9.60
CA SER A 255 23.18 21.97 -10.65
C SER A 255 24.27 21.56 -11.64
N PRO A 256 24.00 21.58 -12.94
CA PRO A 256 25.00 21.27 -13.97
C PRO A 256 26.03 22.39 -14.17
N HIS A 257 25.76 23.59 -13.63
CA HIS A 257 26.57 24.79 -13.87
C HIS A 257 27.30 25.32 -12.63
N PHE A 258 26.83 24.92 -11.45
CA PHE A 258 27.37 25.43 -10.18
C PHE A 258 27.70 24.25 -9.25
N PRO A 259 28.70 24.39 -8.36
CA PRO A 259 28.99 23.39 -7.35
C PRO A 259 27.94 23.44 -6.22
N ARG A 260 26.69 23.23 -6.58
CA ARG A 260 25.54 23.25 -5.67
C ARG A 260 24.65 22.06 -5.91
N SER A 261 24.18 21.49 -4.82
CA SER A 261 23.14 20.46 -4.82
C SER A 261 22.02 20.90 -3.89
N TYR A 262 20.83 20.45 -4.14
CA TYR A 262 19.62 20.80 -3.42
C TYR A 262 18.94 19.52 -2.95
N LEU A 263 18.43 19.54 -1.72
CA LEU A 263 17.52 18.52 -1.20
C LEU A 263 16.20 19.21 -0.87
N TYR A 264 15.15 18.80 -1.55
CA TYR A 264 13.82 19.37 -1.35
C TYR A 264 13.14 18.69 -0.17
N THR A 265 12.81 19.47 0.85
CA THR A 265 12.24 19.04 2.14
C THR A 265 10.90 19.68 2.42
N MET A 266 10.22 20.15 1.39
CA MET A 266 9.02 20.98 1.48
C MET A 266 7.80 20.29 2.12
N ALA A 267 7.84 18.97 2.27
CA ALA A 267 6.80 18.19 2.95
C ALA A 267 6.92 18.24 4.50
N PHE A 268 8.05 18.73 5.03
CA PHE A 268 8.39 18.71 6.46
C PHE A 268 8.32 20.11 7.08
N LEU A 269 8.12 20.15 8.38
CA LEU A 269 8.10 21.41 9.14
C LEU A 269 9.51 22.01 9.28
N PRO A 270 9.64 23.34 9.50
CA PRO A 270 10.96 23.98 9.65
C PRO A 270 11.85 23.37 10.73
N GLU A 271 11.28 22.93 11.85
CA GLU A 271 12.01 22.24 12.92
C GLU A 271 12.49 20.85 12.51
N GLU A 272 11.69 20.10 11.72
CA GLU A 272 12.06 18.82 11.18
C GLU A 272 13.21 18.98 10.17
N VAL A 273 13.19 20.04 9.35
CA VAL A 273 14.26 20.34 8.40
C VAL A 273 15.55 20.79 9.10
N ARG A 274 15.46 21.51 10.22
CA ARG A 274 16.64 21.82 11.04
C ARG A 274 17.30 20.56 11.57
N PHE A 275 16.51 19.64 12.12
CA PHE A 275 17.03 18.34 12.56
C PHE A 275 17.76 17.59 11.42
N LEU A 276 17.16 17.51 10.20
CA LEU A 276 17.84 16.90 9.05
C LEU A 276 19.12 17.63 8.67
N SER A 277 19.14 18.96 8.71
CA SER A 277 20.31 19.76 8.42
C SER A 277 21.48 19.45 9.38
N GLU A 278 21.20 19.41 10.68
CA GLU A 278 22.17 19.09 11.72
C GLU A 278 22.68 17.65 11.58
N LEU A 279 21.78 16.70 11.28
CA LEU A 279 22.13 15.30 11.09
C LEU A 279 23.01 15.09 9.85
N LEU A 280 22.72 15.74 8.74
CA LEU A 280 23.55 15.67 7.53
C LEU A 280 24.95 16.21 7.80
N HIS A 281 25.06 17.29 8.56
CA HIS A 281 26.36 17.84 8.95
C HIS A 281 27.11 16.91 9.90
N SER A 282 26.49 16.50 11.01
CA SER A 282 27.15 15.71 12.05
C SER A 282 27.53 14.30 11.61
N ARG A 283 26.68 13.65 10.82
CA ARG A 283 26.87 12.25 10.40
C ARG A 283 27.71 12.09 9.14
N PHE A 284 27.49 12.95 8.15
CA PHE A 284 28.12 12.83 6.84
C PHE A 284 29.12 13.95 6.53
N GLY A 285 29.31 14.93 7.43
CA GLY A 285 30.13 16.10 7.14
C GLY A 285 29.57 17.00 6.05
N LEU A 286 28.31 16.85 5.68
CA LEU A 286 27.67 17.60 4.62
C LEU A 286 27.21 18.97 5.12
N PHE A 287 28.06 19.96 5.01
CA PHE A 287 27.73 21.36 5.30
C PHE A 287 26.63 21.84 4.36
N ASN A 288 25.55 22.35 4.96
CA ASN A 288 24.37 22.77 4.22
C ASN A 288 23.76 24.03 4.83
N SER A 289 22.89 24.68 4.08
CA SER A 289 22.12 25.85 4.52
C SER A 289 20.64 25.61 4.23
N ILE A 290 19.78 26.10 5.13
CA ILE A 290 18.32 26.05 4.96
C ILE A 290 17.89 27.32 4.25
N LEU A 291 17.22 27.19 3.10
CA LEU A 291 16.56 28.28 2.41
C LEU A 291 15.07 28.01 2.28
N ASN A 292 14.31 29.07 2.01
CA ASN A 292 12.87 28.95 1.78
C ASN A 292 12.54 29.25 0.31
N ASN A 293 11.64 28.46 -0.26
CA ASN A 293 11.08 28.73 -1.56
C ASN A 293 10.08 29.92 -1.53
N LYS A 294 9.49 30.26 -2.67
CA LYS A 294 8.49 31.36 -2.78
C LYS A 294 7.28 31.17 -1.85
N ASN A 295 6.96 29.93 -1.49
CA ASN A 295 5.85 29.57 -0.60
C ASN A 295 6.30 29.46 0.88
N LYS A 296 7.50 29.95 1.21
CA LYS A 296 8.11 29.88 2.55
C LYS A 296 8.36 28.45 3.06
N GLN A 297 8.43 27.47 2.15
CA GLN A 297 8.72 26.08 2.50
C GLN A 297 10.23 25.86 2.49
N PRO A 298 10.81 25.21 3.54
CA PRO A 298 12.24 25.04 3.67
C PRO A 298 12.79 23.94 2.73
N PHE A 299 14.02 24.14 2.27
CA PHE A 299 14.82 23.16 1.55
C PHE A 299 16.31 23.35 1.85
N LEU A 300 17.11 22.32 1.61
CA LEU A 300 18.53 22.33 1.93
C LEU A 300 19.37 22.60 0.68
N ILE A 301 20.41 23.43 0.83
CA ILE A 301 21.45 23.66 -0.19
C ILE A 301 22.78 23.16 0.35
N LEU A 302 23.41 22.31 -0.43
CA LEU A 302 24.80 21.88 -0.25
C LEU A 302 25.68 22.61 -1.27
N SER A 303 26.75 23.26 -0.80
CA SER A 303 27.65 24.06 -1.64
C SER A 303 29.07 23.52 -1.57
N GLY A 304 29.87 23.80 -2.64
CA GLY A 304 31.28 23.44 -2.67
C GLY A 304 31.53 21.95 -2.45
N ASN A 305 32.38 21.64 -1.46
CA ASN A 305 32.77 20.26 -1.14
C ASN A 305 31.58 19.35 -0.77
N ALA A 306 30.59 19.87 -0.03
CA ALA A 306 29.40 19.08 0.32
C ALA A 306 28.59 18.67 -0.92
N SER A 307 28.50 19.55 -1.94
CA SER A 307 27.87 19.22 -3.21
C SER A 307 28.67 18.17 -4.01
N GLN A 308 29.97 18.16 -3.91
CA GLN A 308 30.80 17.13 -4.53
C GLN A 308 30.64 15.80 -3.76
N GLN A 309 30.73 15.84 -2.46
CA GLN A 309 30.64 14.67 -1.60
C GLN A 309 29.30 13.92 -1.76
N ILE A 310 28.16 14.62 -1.83
CA ILE A 310 26.85 13.96 -2.04
C ILE A 310 26.81 13.29 -3.43
N ARG A 311 27.42 13.83 -4.47
CA ARG A 311 27.52 13.21 -5.79
C ARG A 311 28.37 11.93 -5.77
N GLU A 312 29.45 11.92 -4.99
CA GLU A 312 30.30 10.74 -4.80
C GLU A 312 29.54 9.64 -4.05
N ILE A 313 28.81 9.98 -2.98
CA ILE A 313 27.91 9.03 -2.28
C ILE A 313 26.91 8.40 -3.25
N ILE A 314 26.21 9.20 -4.07
CA ILE A 314 25.21 8.66 -5.01
C ILE A 314 25.88 7.72 -6.02
N ARG A 315 27.05 8.13 -6.54
CA ARG A 315 27.80 7.34 -7.55
C ARG A 315 28.22 5.99 -7.01
N SER A 316 28.56 5.88 -5.71
CA SER A 316 29.03 4.63 -5.11
C SER A 316 27.95 3.53 -5.10
N PHE A 317 26.68 3.90 -5.15
CA PHE A 317 25.56 2.94 -5.16
C PHE A 317 25.06 2.55 -6.54
N SER A 318 25.53 3.22 -7.61
CA SER A 318 25.18 2.91 -9.02
C SER A 318 23.67 2.68 -9.21
N ILE A 319 22.83 3.60 -8.70
CA ILE A 319 21.38 3.47 -8.74
C ILE A 319 20.88 3.61 -10.20
N PRO A 320 20.19 2.59 -10.76
CA PRO A 320 19.80 2.57 -12.17
C PRO A 320 18.93 3.78 -12.57
N GLY A 321 19.25 4.40 -13.70
CA GLY A 321 18.51 5.53 -14.24
C GLY A 321 18.75 6.86 -13.52
N MET A 322 19.66 6.91 -12.52
CA MET A 322 19.94 8.10 -11.71
C MET A 322 21.36 8.68 -11.90
N ASP A 323 22.11 8.19 -12.88
CA ASP A 323 23.48 8.66 -13.18
C ASP A 323 23.57 10.18 -13.36
N TYR A 324 22.55 10.80 -13.95
CA TYR A 324 22.51 12.25 -14.16
C TYR A 324 22.51 13.07 -12.84
N LYS A 325 22.08 12.46 -11.72
CA LYS A 325 22.10 13.10 -10.38
C LYS A 325 23.53 13.24 -9.84
N SER A 326 24.43 12.34 -10.25
CA SER A 326 25.83 12.28 -9.80
C SER A 326 26.83 12.84 -10.81
N GLN A 327 26.37 13.34 -11.98
CA GLN A 327 27.26 13.87 -13.02
C GLN A 327 28.10 15.03 -12.50
N GLN A 328 29.39 15.01 -12.88
CA GLN A 328 30.30 16.13 -12.60
C GLN A 328 29.90 17.35 -13.44
N LEU A 329 30.18 18.52 -12.88
CA LEU A 329 30.11 19.76 -13.63
C LEU A 329 30.97 19.61 -14.91
N SER A 330 30.36 19.80 -16.06
CA SER A 330 31.15 19.99 -17.28
C SER A 330 32.03 21.23 -17.07
N ALA A 331 33.35 21.06 -17.17
CA ALA A 331 34.23 22.22 -17.14
C ALA A 331 33.72 23.22 -18.18
N ARG A 332 33.39 24.44 -17.77
CA ARG A 332 33.06 25.50 -18.70
C ARG A 332 34.24 25.61 -19.65
N LYS A 333 34.06 25.28 -20.91
CA LYS A 333 35.00 25.77 -21.96
C LYS A 333 34.92 27.30 -21.86
N ARG A 334 36.00 27.89 -21.35
CA ARG A 334 36.20 29.33 -21.34
C ARG A 334 36.37 29.82 -22.77
#